data_4ea9e4108047d4f78cddbab8d0eb002a
#
_entry.id   4ea9e4108047d4f78cddbab8d0eb002a
#
_cell.length_a   1.000
_cell.length_b   1.000
_cell.length_c   1.000
_cell.angle_alpha   90.00
_cell.angle_beta   90.00
_cell.angle_gamma   90.00
#
_symmetry.space_group_name_H-M   'P 1'
#
loop_
_entity.id
_entity.type
_entity.pdbx_description
1 polymer ?
#
loop_
_entity_poly.entity_id
_entity_poly.type
_entity_poly.pdbx_seq_one_letter_code
_entity_poly.pdbx_strand_id
1 'polypeptide(L)'
;MLDFSDEEKLLDSRSELLNSISPNLQGDRLIKKKKIREDLFYNLRAACHNYIIANMVEHDLDTDINNCVYPDLKHSFEIFLLQHAAKIKDMSSVTPNGVIRPKKETLSEFNSIQNAVGMILADANVKAKKCRVPLSIRIVTSDDDPSILERPRSNHKLHSDFWTGAVCDFAILIPVFGSLETIDVAFGEAIGFDESFLQEVTNYSDGRKLYKRFSEYKTRMKLGSMFFQDIFCLHGTRRRGRGARISIDFTLQSDQYEDTILPYYSNKHIESDNHINYEECLRVGRDSFIIEDESIAELRKHNDYDKISLIKGDAAAIKNQTSKSLRLIDTKTFKDILEFVR
;
A
#
# COMPACT_ATOMS: atom_id res chain seq x y z
N MET A 1 6.70 2.58 26.45
CA MET A 1 5.33 3.12 26.34
C MET A 1 5.43 4.58 25.95
N LEU A 2 4.55 5.08 25.09
CA LEU A 2 4.56 6.49 24.64
C LEU A 2 4.13 7.40 25.78
N ASP A 3 4.73 8.60 25.84
CA ASP A 3 4.39 9.62 26.83
C ASP A 3 3.47 10.68 26.22
N PHE A 4 2.19 10.64 26.54
CA PHE A 4 1.18 11.60 26.09
C PHE A 4 1.06 12.84 26.98
N SER A 5 1.85 12.98 28.03
CA SER A 5 1.84 14.17 28.88
C SER A 5 2.44 15.40 28.18
N ASP A 6 3.29 15.19 27.18
CA ASP A 6 3.94 16.22 26.35
C ASP A 6 3.81 15.85 24.86
N GLU A 7 2.75 16.36 24.22
CA GLU A 7 2.43 16.10 22.83
C GLU A 7 3.57 16.50 21.88
N GLU A 8 4.20 17.66 22.11
CA GLU A 8 5.29 18.14 21.26
C GLU A 8 6.50 17.20 21.32
N LYS A 9 6.90 16.81 22.52
CA LYS A 9 7.98 15.87 22.72
C LYS A 9 7.70 14.49 22.14
N LEU A 10 6.45 14.02 22.25
CA LEU A 10 6.02 12.77 21.63
C LEU A 10 6.18 12.84 20.10
N LEU A 11 5.65 13.87 19.47
CA LEU A 11 5.71 14.05 18.02
C LEU A 11 7.15 14.25 17.52
N ASP A 12 8.00 14.92 18.28
CA ASP A 12 9.42 15.08 17.97
C ASP A 12 10.16 13.73 18.03
N SER A 13 9.92 12.93 19.04
CA SER A 13 10.46 11.58 19.15
C SER A 13 10.04 10.68 17.98
N ARG A 14 8.77 10.77 17.55
CA ARG A 14 8.28 10.07 16.37
C ARG A 14 8.95 10.57 15.07
N SER A 15 9.18 11.87 14.97
CA SER A 15 9.92 12.47 13.86
C SER A 15 11.38 11.97 13.79
N GLU A 16 12.06 11.86 14.93
CA GLU A 16 13.41 11.33 15.01
C GLU A 16 13.45 9.86 14.58
N LEU A 17 12.51 9.05 15.06
CA LEU A 17 12.39 7.66 14.63
C LEU A 17 12.14 7.56 13.13
N LEU A 18 11.24 8.37 12.58
CA LEU A 18 10.96 8.41 11.14
C LEU A 18 12.20 8.83 10.32
N ASN A 19 13.00 9.78 10.82
CA ASN A 19 14.26 10.20 10.18
C ASN A 19 15.32 9.08 10.19
N SER A 20 15.29 8.18 11.18
CA SER A 20 16.25 7.08 11.30
C SER A 20 16.00 5.94 10.29
N ILE A 21 14.80 5.85 9.74
CA ILE A 21 14.37 4.78 8.83
C ILE A 21 15.18 4.75 7.53
N SER A 22 15.59 5.91 7.03
CA SER A 22 16.37 6.01 5.79
C SER A 22 17.21 7.29 5.80
N PRO A 23 18.42 7.29 5.25
CA PRO A 23 19.25 8.48 5.19
C PRO A 23 18.67 9.55 4.25
N ASN A 24 18.93 10.82 4.57
CA ASN A 24 18.60 11.98 3.74
C ASN A 24 17.10 12.16 3.42
N LEU A 25 16.25 11.82 4.36
CA LEU A 25 14.82 12.09 4.25
C LEU A 25 14.52 13.59 4.35
N GLN A 26 13.55 14.06 3.58
CA GLN A 26 13.09 15.45 3.55
C GLN A 26 11.58 15.51 3.76
N GLY A 27 11.09 16.53 4.41
CA GLY A 27 9.64 16.76 4.60
C GLY A 27 9.32 17.36 5.96
N ASP A 28 8.02 17.32 6.30
CA ASP A 28 7.52 17.80 7.58
C ASP A 28 7.68 16.75 8.70
N ARG A 29 7.26 17.07 9.92
CA ARG A 29 7.51 16.27 11.13
C ARG A 29 7.16 14.78 10.96
N LEU A 30 5.94 14.47 10.58
CA LEU A 30 5.39 13.10 10.52
C LEU A 30 5.25 12.53 9.10
N ILE A 31 5.74 13.24 8.11
CA ILE A 31 5.78 12.80 6.71
C ILE A 31 7.11 13.15 6.09
N LYS A 32 7.82 12.17 5.63
CA LYS A 32 9.11 12.31 4.96
C LYS A 32 9.02 11.77 3.55
N LYS A 33 9.91 12.26 2.67
CA LYS A 33 10.03 11.76 1.30
C LYS A 33 11.48 11.52 0.94
N LYS A 34 11.67 10.58 0.02
CA LYS A 34 12.96 10.29 -0.62
C LYS A 34 12.76 10.21 -2.13
N LYS A 35 13.62 10.85 -2.91
CA LYS A 35 13.63 10.70 -4.36
C LYS A 35 14.06 9.27 -4.71
N ILE A 36 13.31 8.60 -5.56
CA ILE A 36 13.65 7.31 -6.13
C ILE A 36 14.60 7.54 -7.30
N ARG A 37 15.61 6.69 -7.47
CA ARG A 37 16.51 6.70 -8.61
C ARG A 37 15.70 6.44 -9.90
N GLU A 38 16.01 7.17 -10.96
CA GLU A 38 15.17 7.23 -12.17
C GLU A 38 14.99 5.87 -12.85
N ASP A 39 16.04 5.06 -12.92
CA ASP A 39 16.00 3.72 -13.51
C ASP A 39 15.11 2.76 -12.68
N LEU A 40 15.18 2.83 -11.35
CA LEU A 40 14.32 2.02 -10.47
C LEU A 40 12.85 2.48 -10.55
N PHE A 41 12.62 3.78 -10.63
CA PHE A 41 11.27 4.29 -10.81
C PHE A 41 10.68 3.92 -12.16
N TYR A 42 11.49 3.93 -13.22
CA TYR A 42 11.09 3.47 -14.54
C TYR A 42 10.70 1.98 -14.51
N ASN A 43 11.52 1.13 -13.89
CA ASN A 43 11.22 -0.31 -13.75
C ASN A 43 9.92 -0.54 -12.97
N LEU A 44 9.69 0.20 -11.89
CA LEU A 44 8.45 0.13 -11.13
C LEU A 44 7.23 0.54 -11.99
N ARG A 45 7.35 1.61 -12.76
CA ARG A 45 6.28 2.05 -13.68
C ARG A 45 5.98 0.98 -14.72
N ALA A 46 7.01 0.37 -15.31
CA ALA A 46 6.86 -0.70 -16.28
C ALA A 46 6.13 -1.91 -15.68
N ALA A 47 6.54 -2.35 -14.50
CA ALA A 47 5.89 -3.46 -13.80
C ALA A 47 4.42 -3.15 -13.47
N CYS A 48 4.12 -1.95 -12.95
CA CYS A 48 2.74 -1.53 -12.67
C CYS A 48 1.89 -1.43 -13.93
N HIS A 49 2.43 -0.90 -15.02
CA HIS A 49 1.76 -0.85 -16.32
C HIS A 49 1.35 -2.27 -16.78
N ASN A 50 2.32 -3.20 -16.82
CA ASN A 50 2.06 -4.57 -17.25
C ASN A 50 0.99 -5.25 -16.38
N TYR A 51 1.04 -5.04 -15.06
CA TYR A 51 0.05 -5.59 -14.14
C TYR A 51 -1.36 -5.04 -14.38
N ILE A 52 -1.50 -3.74 -14.63
CA ILE A 52 -2.80 -3.12 -14.91
C ILE A 52 -3.37 -3.65 -16.21
N ILE A 53 -2.55 -3.72 -17.27
CA ILE A 53 -2.96 -4.26 -18.57
C ILE A 53 -3.36 -5.73 -18.44
N ALA A 54 -2.58 -6.57 -17.75
CA ALA A 54 -2.91 -7.97 -17.52
C ALA A 54 -4.28 -8.13 -16.81
N ASN A 55 -4.55 -7.31 -15.76
CA ASN A 55 -5.86 -7.31 -15.11
C ASN A 55 -6.99 -6.87 -16.05
N MET A 56 -6.76 -5.91 -16.91
CA MET A 56 -7.78 -5.47 -17.89
C MET A 56 -8.09 -6.56 -18.91
N VAL A 57 -7.06 -7.26 -19.40
CA VAL A 57 -7.22 -8.41 -20.32
C VAL A 57 -8.06 -9.51 -19.66
N GLU A 58 -7.76 -9.86 -18.42
CA GLU A 58 -8.52 -10.85 -17.65
C GLU A 58 -10.00 -10.49 -17.43
N HIS A 59 -10.36 -9.21 -17.61
CA HIS A 59 -11.72 -8.72 -17.48
C HIS A 59 -12.37 -8.42 -18.84
N ASP A 60 -11.83 -8.93 -19.95
CA ASP A 60 -12.30 -8.68 -21.31
C ASP A 60 -12.52 -7.18 -21.62
N LEU A 61 -11.78 -6.32 -20.91
CA LEU A 61 -11.80 -4.91 -21.21
C LEU A 61 -11.07 -4.68 -22.52
N ASP A 62 -11.81 -4.18 -23.52
CA ASP A 62 -11.26 -3.81 -24.81
C ASP A 62 -10.15 -2.77 -24.60
N THR A 63 -8.94 -3.27 -24.69
CA THR A 63 -7.74 -2.49 -24.55
C THR A 63 -7.17 -2.37 -25.97
N ASP A 64 -7.24 -1.20 -26.55
CA ASP A 64 -6.43 -0.88 -27.73
C ASP A 64 -4.94 -0.82 -27.27
N ILE A 65 -4.51 -1.98 -26.73
CA ILE A 65 -3.20 -2.20 -26.11
C ILE A 65 -2.09 -1.90 -27.10
N ASN A 66 -2.36 -2.08 -28.40
CA ASN A 66 -1.40 -1.84 -29.46
C ASN A 66 -1.01 -0.36 -29.59
N ASN A 67 -1.83 0.56 -29.06
CA ASN A 67 -1.51 1.99 -29.02
C ASN A 67 -0.79 2.42 -27.73
N CYS A 68 -0.68 1.54 -26.74
CA CYS A 68 0.12 1.77 -25.52
C CYS A 68 1.59 1.35 -25.71
N VAL A 69 2.17 1.66 -26.89
CA VAL A 69 3.53 1.23 -27.24
C VAL A 69 4.58 2.02 -26.43
N TYR A 70 5.42 1.28 -25.71
CA TYR A 70 6.73 1.74 -25.26
C TYR A 70 7.46 2.52 -26.36
N PRO A 71 7.85 3.76 -26.22
CA PRO A 71 8.78 4.24 -25.19
C PRO A 71 8.28 5.44 -24.38
N ASP A 72 7.06 5.91 -24.57
CA ASP A 72 6.55 7.05 -23.86
C ASP A 72 5.51 6.66 -22.79
N LEU A 73 5.93 5.78 -21.85
CA LEU A 73 5.13 5.37 -20.70
C LEU A 73 4.59 6.54 -19.87
N LYS A 74 5.19 7.72 -20.03
CA LYS A 74 4.84 8.85 -19.17
C LYS A 74 3.56 9.53 -19.63
N HIS A 75 3.41 9.76 -20.92
CA HIS A 75 2.31 10.58 -21.42
C HIS A 75 1.15 9.72 -21.97
N SER A 76 1.44 8.72 -22.75
CA SER A 76 0.41 7.87 -23.36
C SER A 76 -0.35 7.04 -22.34
N PHE A 77 0.35 6.50 -21.31
CA PHE A 77 -0.32 5.72 -20.27
C PHE A 77 -1.14 6.60 -19.32
N GLU A 78 -0.73 7.84 -19.05
CA GLU A 78 -1.55 8.77 -18.26
C GLU A 78 -2.85 9.14 -18.97
N ILE A 79 -2.81 9.35 -20.30
CA ILE A 79 -4.01 9.55 -21.12
C ILE A 79 -4.89 8.30 -21.11
N PHE A 80 -4.30 7.14 -21.33
CA PHE A 80 -5.01 5.86 -21.29
C PHE A 80 -5.68 5.66 -19.92
N LEU A 81 -4.94 5.89 -18.84
CA LEU A 81 -5.47 5.78 -17.48
C LEU A 81 -6.68 6.70 -17.25
N LEU A 82 -6.62 7.94 -17.72
CA LEU A 82 -7.74 8.88 -17.62
C LEU A 82 -8.99 8.41 -18.39
N GLN A 83 -8.79 7.77 -19.56
CA GLN A 83 -9.88 7.27 -20.39
C GLN A 83 -10.53 6.01 -19.80
N HIS A 84 -9.73 5.15 -19.16
CA HIS A 84 -10.17 3.82 -18.69
C HIS A 84 -10.28 3.68 -17.17
N ALA A 85 -10.01 4.75 -16.42
CA ALA A 85 -9.96 4.69 -14.94
C ALA A 85 -11.26 4.15 -14.31
N ALA A 86 -12.43 4.54 -14.83
CA ALA A 86 -13.72 4.02 -14.37
C ALA A 86 -13.82 2.51 -14.62
N LYS A 87 -13.51 2.07 -15.85
CA LYS A 87 -13.53 0.64 -16.21
C LYS A 87 -12.58 -0.19 -15.34
N ILE A 88 -11.35 0.32 -15.10
CA ILE A 88 -10.38 -0.34 -14.22
C ILE A 88 -10.93 -0.45 -12.80
N LYS A 89 -11.56 0.61 -12.30
CA LYS A 89 -12.14 0.62 -10.95
C LYS A 89 -13.31 -0.35 -10.79
N ASP A 90 -14.07 -0.57 -11.86
CA ASP A 90 -15.24 -1.46 -11.88
C ASP A 90 -14.88 -2.94 -12.06
N MET A 91 -13.59 -3.27 -12.28
CA MET A 91 -13.14 -4.66 -12.33
C MET A 91 -13.44 -5.38 -11.01
N SER A 92 -13.87 -6.64 -11.08
CA SER A 92 -14.15 -7.45 -9.89
C SER A 92 -12.92 -7.71 -9.00
N SER A 93 -11.71 -7.51 -9.54
CA SER A 93 -10.45 -7.56 -8.79
C SER A 93 -10.17 -6.29 -8.00
N VAL A 94 -10.95 -5.23 -8.16
CA VAL A 94 -10.73 -3.94 -7.49
C VAL A 94 -11.67 -3.79 -6.30
N THR A 95 -11.08 -3.50 -5.14
CA THR A 95 -11.85 -3.26 -3.92
C THR A 95 -12.53 -1.89 -3.97
N PRO A 96 -13.56 -1.66 -3.16
CA PRO A 96 -14.20 -0.33 -3.06
C PRO A 96 -13.25 0.82 -2.70
N ASN A 97 -12.12 0.54 -2.02
CA ASN A 97 -11.05 1.52 -1.75
C ASN A 97 -10.00 1.60 -2.89
N GLY A 98 -10.28 0.95 -4.02
CA GLY A 98 -9.45 1.03 -5.22
C GLY A 98 -8.23 0.11 -5.22
N VAL A 99 -8.08 -0.82 -4.29
CA VAL A 99 -6.96 -1.77 -4.31
C VAL A 99 -7.20 -2.79 -5.40
N ILE A 100 -6.28 -2.87 -6.37
CA ILE A 100 -6.27 -3.85 -7.46
C ILE A 100 -5.61 -5.12 -6.92
N ARG A 101 -6.38 -6.20 -6.83
CA ARG A 101 -5.90 -7.47 -6.27
C ARG A 101 -5.35 -8.38 -7.35
N PRO A 102 -4.24 -9.06 -7.08
CA PRO A 102 -3.74 -10.07 -8.00
C PRO A 102 -4.74 -11.23 -8.10
N LYS A 103 -4.89 -11.73 -9.30
CA LYS A 103 -5.49 -13.03 -9.61
C LYS A 103 -4.38 -14.01 -9.98
N LYS A 104 -4.69 -15.30 -10.04
CA LYS A 104 -3.75 -16.35 -10.46
C LYS A 104 -3.03 -15.97 -11.76
N GLU A 105 -3.78 -15.48 -12.72
CA GLU A 105 -3.32 -15.13 -14.07
C GLU A 105 -2.41 -13.89 -14.11
N THR A 106 -2.47 -13.03 -13.08
CA THR A 106 -1.72 -11.76 -13.00
C THR A 106 -0.63 -11.76 -11.94
N LEU A 107 -0.36 -12.92 -11.32
CA LEU A 107 0.62 -13.04 -10.24
C LEU A 107 2.06 -12.79 -10.68
N SER A 108 2.40 -13.13 -11.93
CA SER A 108 3.74 -12.88 -12.49
C SER A 108 4.04 -11.38 -12.50
N GLU A 109 3.12 -10.59 -13.02
CA GLU A 109 3.22 -9.14 -13.09
C GLU A 109 3.19 -8.51 -11.70
N PHE A 110 2.37 -9.06 -10.79
CA PHE A 110 2.32 -8.59 -9.41
C PHE A 110 3.63 -8.85 -8.66
N ASN A 111 4.24 -10.03 -8.82
CA ASN A 111 5.55 -10.34 -8.27
C ASN A 111 6.66 -9.45 -8.85
N SER A 112 6.54 -9.04 -10.11
CA SER A 112 7.46 -8.06 -10.72
C SER A 112 7.39 -6.70 -10.02
N ILE A 113 6.21 -6.27 -9.57
CA ILE A 113 6.06 -5.04 -8.77
C ILE A 113 6.69 -5.21 -7.39
N GLN A 114 6.48 -6.36 -6.72
CA GLN A 114 7.11 -6.65 -5.43
C GLN A 114 8.63 -6.56 -5.53
N ASN A 115 9.24 -7.17 -6.57
CA ASN A 115 10.66 -7.09 -6.82
C ASN A 115 11.15 -5.64 -7.05
N ALA A 116 10.44 -4.87 -7.88
CA ALA A 116 10.79 -3.49 -8.15
C ALA A 116 10.75 -2.62 -6.88
N VAL A 117 9.76 -2.82 -6.01
CA VAL A 117 9.68 -2.14 -4.71
C VAL A 117 10.82 -2.59 -3.79
N GLY A 118 11.13 -3.89 -3.73
CA GLY A 118 12.26 -4.41 -2.96
C GLY A 118 13.59 -3.76 -3.37
N MET A 119 13.82 -3.58 -4.67
CA MET A 119 15.01 -2.88 -5.18
C MET A 119 15.02 -1.39 -4.76
N ILE A 120 13.88 -0.70 -4.77
CA ILE A 120 13.77 0.69 -4.32
C ILE A 120 14.06 0.81 -2.82
N LEU A 121 13.51 -0.09 -2.01
CA LEU A 121 13.75 -0.10 -0.56
C LEU A 121 15.22 -0.35 -0.23
N ALA A 122 15.86 -1.27 -0.93
CA ALA A 122 17.29 -1.57 -0.79
C ALA A 122 18.16 -0.36 -1.18
N ASP A 123 17.91 0.25 -2.36
CA ASP A 123 18.63 1.45 -2.82
C ASP A 123 18.42 2.65 -1.87
N ALA A 124 17.24 2.78 -1.32
CA ALA A 124 16.92 3.80 -0.33
C ALA A 124 17.59 3.54 1.03
N ASN A 125 18.19 2.38 1.24
CA ASN A 125 18.77 1.95 2.51
C ASN A 125 17.74 2.09 3.65
N VAL A 126 16.53 1.58 3.42
CA VAL A 126 15.47 1.60 4.42
C VAL A 126 15.78 0.57 5.51
N LYS A 127 15.59 0.97 6.77
CA LYS A 127 15.79 0.13 7.96
C LYS A 127 14.44 -0.15 8.58
N ALA A 128 14.05 -1.41 8.61
CA ALA A 128 12.82 -1.87 9.26
C ALA A 128 13.03 -3.29 9.80
N LYS A 129 12.24 -3.67 10.80
CA LYS A 129 12.21 -5.04 11.33
C LYS A 129 11.35 -5.94 10.45
N LYS A 130 10.17 -5.47 10.09
CA LYS A 130 9.23 -6.20 9.25
C LYS A 130 8.59 -5.28 8.20
N CYS A 131 8.12 -5.88 7.14
CA CYS A 131 7.42 -5.23 6.05
C CYS A 131 6.18 -6.02 5.67
N ARG A 132 5.09 -5.33 5.38
CA ARG A 132 3.86 -5.96 4.91
C ARG A 132 4.02 -6.48 3.48
N VAL A 133 3.65 -7.74 3.28
CA VAL A 133 3.55 -8.41 1.97
C VAL A 133 2.23 -9.16 1.92
N PRO A 134 1.44 -9.06 0.88
CA PRO A 134 1.64 -8.27 -0.33
C PRO A 134 1.46 -6.76 -0.11
N LEU A 135 2.16 -5.96 -0.92
CA LEU A 135 1.84 -4.54 -1.02
C LEU A 135 0.47 -4.31 -1.67
N SER A 136 -0.07 -3.09 -1.54
CA SER A 136 -1.31 -2.70 -2.19
C SER A 136 -1.02 -1.82 -3.41
N ILE A 137 -1.63 -2.12 -4.55
CA ILE A 137 -1.67 -1.25 -5.72
C ILE A 137 -3.04 -0.63 -5.76
N ARG A 138 -3.12 0.68 -5.73
CA ARG A 138 -4.37 1.41 -5.57
C ARG A 138 -4.63 2.35 -6.71
N ILE A 139 -5.82 2.27 -7.30
CA ILE A 139 -6.38 3.28 -8.19
C ILE A 139 -7.35 4.18 -7.44
N VAL A 140 -7.19 5.48 -7.64
CA VAL A 140 -8.11 6.52 -7.14
C VAL A 140 -8.55 7.37 -8.31
N THR A 141 -9.84 7.59 -8.45
CA THR A 141 -10.44 8.40 -9.51
C THR A 141 -11.13 9.64 -8.95
N SER A 142 -11.37 10.63 -9.79
CA SER A 142 -12.18 11.81 -9.44
C SER A 142 -13.67 11.49 -9.40
N ASP A 143 -14.11 10.50 -10.18
CA ASP A 143 -15.51 10.16 -10.39
C ASP A 143 -15.94 9.05 -9.42
N ASP A 144 -15.63 9.23 -8.13
CA ASP A 144 -16.12 8.29 -7.13
C ASP A 144 -17.62 8.51 -6.90
N ASP A 145 -18.36 7.42 -6.93
CA ASP A 145 -19.76 7.38 -6.51
C ASP A 145 -19.89 8.01 -5.09
N PRO A 146 -20.82 8.93 -4.86
CA PRO A 146 -21.06 9.50 -3.53
C PRO A 146 -21.19 8.43 -2.43
N SER A 147 -21.77 7.28 -2.71
CA SER A 147 -21.89 6.15 -1.78
C SER A 147 -20.51 5.63 -1.31
N ILE A 148 -19.48 5.73 -2.15
CA ILE A 148 -18.10 5.35 -1.80
C ILE A 148 -17.48 6.40 -0.88
N LEU A 149 -17.76 7.67 -1.12
CA LEU A 149 -17.26 8.78 -0.30
C LEU A 149 -17.86 8.77 1.11
N GLU A 150 -19.13 8.38 1.23
CA GLU A 150 -19.87 8.30 2.50
C GLU A 150 -19.50 7.07 3.34
N ARG A 151 -18.82 6.09 2.78
CA ARG A 151 -18.45 4.88 3.51
C ARG A 151 -17.70 5.20 4.80
N PRO A 152 -17.91 4.42 5.86
CA PRO A 152 -17.29 4.66 7.17
C PRO A 152 -15.78 4.85 7.10
N ARG A 153 -15.07 3.95 6.42
CA ARG A 153 -13.60 3.97 6.25
C ARG A 153 -13.20 4.36 4.82
N SER A 154 -13.78 5.45 4.31
CA SER A 154 -13.36 6.01 3.01
C SER A 154 -12.02 6.73 3.13
N ASN A 155 -11.08 6.44 2.22
CA ASN A 155 -9.77 7.10 2.16
C ASN A 155 -9.85 8.60 1.83
N HIS A 156 -11.01 9.10 1.47
CA HIS A 156 -11.31 10.52 1.29
C HIS A 156 -11.35 11.27 2.63
N LYS A 157 -11.79 10.61 3.70
CA LYS A 157 -11.85 11.20 5.04
C LYS A 157 -10.44 11.26 5.65
N LEU A 158 -10.15 12.32 6.40
CA LEU A 158 -8.92 12.39 7.19
C LEU A 158 -8.89 11.26 8.22
N HIS A 159 -7.81 10.52 8.27
CA HIS A 159 -7.61 9.40 9.16
C HIS A 159 -6.14 9.16 9.48
N SER A 160 -5.89 8.44 10.56
CA SER A 160 -4.63 7.77 10.87
C SER A 160 -4.73 6.32 10.45
N ASP A 161 -3.64 5.72 9.99
CA ASP A 161 -3.60 4.29 9.68
C ASP A 161 -3.83 3.43 10.94
N PHE A 162 -3.45 3.91 12.11
CA PHE A 162 -3.75 3.23 13.37
C PHE A 162 -5.26 2.97 13.55
N TRP A 163 -6.11 3.89 13.12
CA TRP A 163 -7.57 3.78 13.25
C TRP A 163 -8.18 2.64 12.42
N THR A 164 -7.42 2.10 11.48
CA THR A 164 -7.84 0.92 10.70
C THR A 164 -7.50 -0.40 11.36
N GLY A 165 -6.74 -0.38 12.46
CA GLY A 165 -6.12 -1.57 13.02
C GLY A 165 -4.86 -1.99 12.24
N ALA A 166 -4.27 -1.09 11.46
CA ALA A 166 -3.02 -1.38 10.75
C ALA A 166 -1.86 -1.56 11.72
N VAL A 167 -1.31 -2.76 11.77
CA VAL A 167 -0.28 -3.18 12.73
C VAL A 167 1.10 -2.68 12.25
N CYS A 168 1.37 -1.38 12.39
CA CYS A 168 2.59 -0.75 11.86
C CYS A 168 3.01 0.50 12.64
N ASP A 169 4.26 0.92 12.45
CA ASP A 169 4.76 2.25 12.84
C ASP A 169 4.62 3.26 11.70
N PHE A 170 4.84 2.77 10.47
CA PHE A 170 4.97 3.62 9.30
C PHE A 170 4.21 3.03 8.12
N ALA A 171 3.58 3.91 7.36
CA ALA A 171 3.07 3.59 6.03
C ALA A 171 4.01 4.15 4.96
N ILE A 172 4.17 3.38 3.89
CA ILE A 172 4.88 3.80 2.68
C ILE A 172 3.87 4.08 1.59
N LEU A 173 4.07 5.19 0.88
CA LEU A 173 3.26 5.57 -0.27
C LEU A 173 4.15 5.96 -1.44
N ILE A 174 3.97 5.31 -2.59
CA ILE A 174 4.69 5.60 -3.83
C ILE A 174 3.67 5.93 -4.92
N PRO A 175 3.50 7.21 -5.31
CA PRO A 175 2.70 7.55 -6.48
C PRO A 175 3.44 7.14 -7.75
N VAL A 176 2.77 6.35 -8.60
CA VAL A 176 3.38 5.75 -9.80
C VAL A 176 2.92 6.43 -11.07
N PHE A 177 1.61 6.67 -11.21
CA PHE A 177 0.99 7.33 -12.35
C PHE A 177 -0.08 8.33 -11.92
N GLY A 178 -0.42 9.24 -12.81
CA GLY A 178 -1.57 10.13 -12.72
C GLY A 178 -1.25 11.57 -12.41
N SER A 179 -2.28 12.40 -12.41
CA SER A 179 -2.19 13.83 -12.12
C SER A 179 -2.31 14.10 -10.63
N LEU A 180 -1.18 14.33 -9.98
CA LEU A 180 -1.14 14.66 -8.55
C LEU A 180 -1.67 16.07 -8.23
N GLU A 181 -1.86 16.91 -9.24
CA GLU A 181 -2.49 18.24 -9.09
C GLU A 181 -3.99 18.11 -8.87
N THR A 182 -4.62 17.09 -9.48
CA THR A 182 -6.05 16.85 -9.38
C THR A 182 -6.41 15.82 -8.30
N ILE A 183 -5.59 14.79 -8.10
CA ILE A 183 -5.80 13.77 -7.07
C ILE A 183 -4.54 13.64 -6.21
N ASP A 184 -4.57 14.28 -5.06
CA ASP A 184 -3.49 14.41 -4.10
C ASP A 184 -3.84 13.73 -2.77
N VAL A 185 -2.90 13.72 -1.83
CA VAL A 185 -3.13 13.37 -0.42
C VAL A 185 -2.77 14.56 0.45
N ALA A 186 -3.69 14.98 1.29
CA ALA A 186 -3.39 15.90 2.38
C ALA A 186 -2.67 15.12 3.48
N PHE A 187 -1.60 15.68 3.99
CA PHE A 187 -0.88 15.19 5.17
C PHE A 187 -0.88 16.27 6.23
N GLY A 188 -0.89 15.89 7.49
CA GLY A 188 -0.76 16.83 8.59
C GLY A 188 -0.75 16.14 9.96
N GLU A 189 -0.64 16.91 11.00
CA GLU A 189 -0.65 16.43 12.37
C GLU A 189 -1.98 16.74 13.07
N ALA A 190 -2.35 15.84 13.96
CA ALA A 190 -3.36 16.12 14.96
C ALA A 190 -2.75 17.02 16.05
N ILE A 191 -3.53 17.95 16.58
CA ILE A 191 -3.16 18.82 17.68
C ILE A 191 -4.21 18.69 18.79
N GLY A 192 -3.76 18.56 20.02
CA GLY A 192 -4.61 18.43 21.20
C GLY A 192 -5.28 17.08 21.26
N PHE A 193 -4.49 16.02 21.20
CA PHE A 193 -4.90 14.64 21.36
C PHE A 193 -4.29 14.04 22.63
N ASP A 194 -4.81 12.91 23.07
CA ASP A 194 -4.32 12.10 24.16
C ASP A 194 -4.16 10.63 23.74
N GLU A 195 -3.96 9.74 24.68
CA GLU A 195 -3.78 8.31 24.44
C GLU A 195 -4.96 7.69 23.66
N SER A 196 -6.17 8.25 23.77
CA SER A 196 -7.34 7.78 23.01
C SER A 196 -7.18 7.93 21.49
N PHE A 197 -6.21 8.73 21.03
CA PHE A 197 -5.86 8.80 19.61
C PHE A 197 -5.44 7.44 19.03
N LEU A 198 -4.81 6.60 19.86
CA LEU A 198 -4.40 5.26 19.52
C LEU A 198 -5.53 4.25 19.82
N GLN A 199 -6.65 4.39 19.14
CA GLN A 199 -7.74 3.42 19.19
C GLN A 199 -8.27 3.14 17.78
N GLU A 200 -8.74 1.93 17.55
CA GLU A 200 -9.45 1.62 16.33
C GLU A 200 -10.80 2.33 16.28
N VAL A 201 -11.18 2.79 15.09
CA VAL A 201 -12.49 3.37 14.86
C VAL A 201 -13.23 2.62 13.74
N THR A 202 -14.52 2.46 13.89
CA THR A 202 -15.38 1.86 12.86
C THR A 202 -15.68 2.83 11.73
N ASN A 203 -15.64 4.13 12.02
CA ASN A 203 -15.86 5.21 11.06
C ASN A 203 -14.80 6.31 11.28
N TYR A 204 -14.10 6.71 10.22
CA TYR A 204 -13.10 7.78 10.31
C TYR A 204 -13.66 9.12 10.77
N SER A 205 -14.98 9.37 10.58
CA SER A 205 -15.62 10.56 11.12
C SER A 205 -15.63 10.58 12.66
N ASP A 206 -15.58 9.40 13.31
CA ASP A 206 -15.45 9.33 14.77
C ASP A 206 -14.05 9.67 15.23
N GLY A 207 -13.02 9.34 14.44
CA GLY A 207 -11.65 9.73 14.71
C GLY A 207 -11.46 11.25 14.78
N ARG A 208 -12.32 12.04 14.15
CA ARG A 208 -12.30 13.51 14.26
C ARG A 208 -12.48 14.00 15.71
N LYS A 209 -13.08 13.24 16.57
CA LYS A 209 -13.30 13.56 17.99
C LYS A 209 -12.07 13.34 18.85
N LEU A 210 -11.04 12.64 18.32
CA LEU A 210 -9.83 12.24 19.05
C LEU A 210 -8.74 13.32 19.06
N TYR A 211 -8.97 14.46 18.41
CA TYR A 211 -8.04 15.59 18.37
C TYR A 211 -8.80 16.91 18.22
N LYS A 212 -8.19 17.99 18.67
CA LYS A 212 -8.82 19.33 18.63
C LYS A 212 -8.74 19.97 17.25
N ARG A 213 -7.56 19.91 16.62
CA ARG A 213 -7.29 20.61 15.36
C ARG A 213 -6.38 19.77 14.45
N PHE A 214 -6.59 19.87 13.15
CA PHE A 214 -5.69 19.38 12.11
C PHE A 214 -4.79 20.51 11.62
N SER A 215 -3.48 20.28 11.59
CA SER A 215 -2.48 21.19 11.04
C SER A 215 -1.90 20.57 9.77
N GLU A 216 -2.26 21.15 8.63
CA GLU A 216 -1.83 20.60 7.34
C GLU A 216 -0.35 20.94 7.08
N TYR A 217 0.39 19.93 6.62
CA TYR A 217 1.78 20.06 6.20
C TYR A 217 1.95 20.65 4.81
N LYS A 218 3.17 21.14 4.52
CA LYS A 218 3.54 21.65 3.19
C LYS A 218 3.98 20.56 2.23
N THR A 219 4.36 19.39 2.74
CA THR A 219 4.74 18.24 1.92
C THR A 219 3.60 17.85 0.98
N ARG A 220 3.92 17.73 -0.31
CA ARG A 220 2.98 17.32 -1.37
C ARG A 220 3.51 16.10 -2.06
N MET A 221 2.59 15.27 -2.56
CA MET A 221 2.93 14.12 -3.38
C MET A 221 3.71 14.54 -4.63
N LYS A 222 4.64 13.68 -5.04
CA LYS A 222 5.45 13.87 -6.25
C LYS A 222 5.77 12.51 -6.85
N LEU A 223 5.57 12.37 -8.17
CA LEU A 223 6.01 11.18 -8.91
C LEU A 223 7.53 11.01 -8.76
N GLY A 224 7.99 9.77 -8.72
CA GLY A 224 9.41 9.46 -8.52
C GLY A 224 9.91 9.72 -7.09
N SER A 225 8.99 9.80 -6.13
CA SER A 225 9.32 9.89 -4.71
C SER A 225 8.57 8.83 -3.91
N MET A 226 9.23 8.29 -2.91
CA MET A 226 8.67 7.42 -1.89
C MET A 226 8.43 8.25 -0.63
N PHE A 227 7.23 8.14 -0.06
CA PHE A 227 6.80 8.85 1.13
C PHE A 227 6.75 7.89 2.30
N PHE A 228 7.26 8.34 3.43
CA PHE A 228 7.26 7.64 4.71
C PHE A 228 6.34 8.42 5.65
N GLN A 229 5.30 7.80 6.10
CA GLN A 229 4.26 8.39 6.93
C GLN A 229 4.23 7.71 8.28
N ASP A 230 4.33 8.50 9.34
CA ASP A 230 4.13 8.02 10.71
C ASP A 230 2.65 7.76 11.00
N ILE A 231 2.33 6.83 11.90
CA ILE A 231 0.95 6.52 12.28
C ILE A 231 0.21 7.71 12.92
N PHE A 232 0.92 8.67 13.52
CA PHE A 232 0.34 9.91 14.03
C PHE A 232 0.05 10.94 12.92
N CYS A 233 0.51 10.71 11.70
CA CYS A 233 0.20 11.57 10.57
C CYS A 233 -1.24 11.35 10.10
N LEU A 234 -2.08 12.35 10.24
CA LEU A 234 -3.39 12.35 9.61
C LEU A 234 -3.25 12.58 8.11
N HIS A 235 -3.98 11.79 7.35
CA HIS A 235 -3.98 11.94 5.90
C HIS A 235 -5.35 11.64 5.29
N GLY A 236 -5.55 12.12 4.07
CA GLY A 236 -6.78 11.87 3.33
C GLY A 236 -6.64 12.27 1.87
N THR A 237 -7.31 11.54 0.98
CA THR A 237 -7.29 11.84 -0.45
C THR A 237 -8.09 13.09 -0.75
N ARG A 238 -7.48 14.02 -1.49
CA ARG A 238 -8.14 15.23 -2.01
C ARG A 238 -8.37 15.10 -3.50
N ARG A 239 -9.56 15.50 -3.94
CA ARG A 239 -9.95 15.58 -5.34
C ARG A 239 -10.23 17.03 -5.69
N ARG A 240 -9.48 17.57 -6.64
CA ARG A 240 -9.57 18.97 -7.07
C ARG A 240 -10.04 19.12 -8.51
N GLY A 241 -10.23 18.01 -9.22
CA GLY A 241 -10.63 18.01 -10.62
C GLY A 241 -10.62 16.62 -11.20
N ARG A 242 -10.93 16.51 -12.49
CA ARG A 242 -10.95 15.23 -13.21
C ARG A 242 -9.53 14.65 -13.26
N GLY A 243 -9.42 13.38 -12.88
CA GLY A 243 -8.13 12.69 -12.88
C GLY A 243 -8.21 11.26 -12.38
N ALA A 244 -7.09 10.58 -12.48
CA ALA A 244 -6.84 9.28 -11.88
C ALA A 244 -5.42 9.24 -11.31
N ARG A 245 -5.21 8.45 -10.27
CA ARG A 245 -3.89 8.21 -9.67
C ARG A 245 -3.74 6.72 -9.39
N ILE A 246 -2.58 6.18 -9.73
CA ILE A 246 -2.13 4.88 -9.26
C ILE A 246 -0.99 5.07 -8.28
N SER A 247 -1.11 4.44 -7.14
CA SER A 247 -0.10 4.44 -6.08
C SER A 247 0.08 3.05 -5.50
N ILE A 248 1.26 2.82 -4.93
CA ILE A 248 1.56 1.64 -4.12
C ILE A 248 1.58 2.09 -2.67
N ASP A 249 0.95 1.31 -1.81
CA ASP A 249 0.98 1.49 -0.36
C ASP A 249 1.24 0.17 0.37
N PHE A 250 2.01 0.22 1.44
CA PHE A 250 2.30 -0.87 2.36
C PHE A 250 2.84 -0.32 3.68
N THR A 251 3.02 -1.18 4.67
CA THR A 251 3.40 -0.77 6.01
C THR A 251 4.69 -1.41 6.48
N LEU A 252 5.40 -0.72 7.39
CA LEU A 252 6.64 -1.15 8.00
C LEU A 252 6.49 -1.18 9.53
N GLN A 253 7.24 -2.07 10.18
CA GLN A 253 7.46 -2.09 11.62
C GLN A 253 8.94 -1.82 11.89
N SER A 254 9.23 -0.86 12.78
CA SER A 254 10.57 -0.59 13.27
C SER A 254 11.01 -1.59 14.33
N ASP A 255 12.27 -1.52 14.75
CA ASP A 255 12.76 -2.28 15.89
C ASP A 255 12.07 -1.87 17.21
N GLN A 256 11.55 -0.65 17.31
CA GLN A 256 10.86 -0.12 18.49
C GLN A 256 9.36 -0.43 18.51
N TYR A 257 8.79 -0.96 17.42
CA TYR A 257 7.35 -1.17 17.26
C TYR A 257 6.75 -1.97 18.43
N GLU A 258 7.38 -3.05 18.84
CA GLU A 258 6.89 -3.94 19.89
C GLU A 258 6.78 -3.25 21.25
N ASP A 259 7.69 -2.31 21.55
CA ASP A 259 7.74 -1.60 22.83
C ASP A 259 6.91 -0.31 22.84
N THR A 260 6.72 0.30 21.68
CA THR A 260 6.12 1.65 21.58
C THR A 260 4.68 1.64 21.09
N ILE A 261 4.36 0.86 20.08
CA ILE A 261 3.06 0.90 19.40
C ILE A 261 2.20 -0.31 19.69
N LEU A 262 2.79 -1.51 19.68
CA LEU A 262 2.06 -2.75 19.90
C LEU A 262 1.23 -2.76 21.21
N PRO A 263 1.68 -2.17 22.33
CA PRO A 263 0.90 -2.16 23.57
C PRO A 263 -0.46 -1.46 23.48
N TYR A 264 -0.66 -0.60 22.50
CA TYR A 264 -1.94 0.12 22.29
C TYR A 264 -2.94 -0.65 21.44
N TYR A 265 -2.52 -1.75 20.78
CA TYR A 265 -3.47 -2.61 20.10
C TYR A 265 -4.23 -3.48 21.09
N SER A 266 -5.55 -3.44 21.03
CA SER A 266 -6.39 -4.35 21.83
C SER A 266 -6.10 -5.80 21.43
N ASN A 267 -5.99 -6.70 22.41
CA ASN A 267 -5.56 -8.11 22.31
C ASN A 267 -6.28 -9.01 21.30
N LYS A 268 -7.10 -8.49 20.42
CA LYS A 268 -7.98 -9.30 19.57
C LYS A 268 -7.43 -9.65 18.18
N HIS A 269 -6.38 -8.98 17.65
CA HIS A 269 -5.91 -9.18 16.28
C HIS A 269 -4.40 -8.93 16.07
N ILE A 270 -3.56 -9.37 16.99
CA ILE A 270 -2.13 -9.05 17.02
C ILE A 270 -1.30 -9.82 15.97
N GLU A 271 -1.84 -10.84 15.36
CA GLU A 271 -1.14 -11.57 14.29
C GLU A 271 -1.60 -11.05 12.94
N SER A 272 -0.98 -9.97 12.46
CA SER A 272 -1.02 -9.72 11.03
C SER A 272 0.01 -10.67 10.38
N ASP A 273 -0.43 -11.83 9.99
CA ASP A 273 0.36 -12.84 9.24
C ASP A 273 1.03 -12.28 7.98
N ASN A 274 0.77 -11.02 7.65
CA ASN A 274 1.22 -10.32 6.45
C ASN A 274 2.52 -9.53 6.64
N HIS A 275 3.05 -9.39 7.87
CA HIS A 275 4.33 -8.73 8.11
C HIS A 275 5.44 -9.77 8.22
N ILE A 276 6.26 -9.84 7.18
CA ILE A 276 7.43 -10.74 7.13
C ILE A 276 8.70 -9.99 7.50
N ASN A 277 9.77 -10.71 7.77
CA ASN A 277 11.09 -10.15 8.01
C ASN A 277 11.48 -9.21 6.86
N TYR A 278 12.06 -8.07 7.17
CA TYR A 278 12.39 -7.04 6.16
C TYR A 278 13.33 -7.57 5.08
N GLU A 279 14.36 -8.34 5.44
CA GLU A 279 15.30 -8.92 4.48
C GLU A 279 14.63 -9.92 3.51
N GLU A 280 13.60 -10.63 3.99
CA GLU A 280 12.79 -11.48 3.13
C GLU A 280 11.91 -10.66 2.20
N CYS A 281 11.33 -9.56 2.71
CA CYS A 281 10.52 -8.65 1.90
C CYS A 281 11.28 -8.11 0.68
N LEU A 282 12.58 -7.76 0.84
CA LEU A 282 13.44 -7.30 -0.24
C LEU A 282 13.66 -8.34 -1.37
N ARG A 283 13.34 -9.60 -1.11
CA ARG A 283 13.56 -10.73 -2.03
C ARG A 283 12.28 -11.23 -2.70
N VAL A 284 11.12 -10.72 -2.28
CA VAL A 284 9.84 -11.11 -2.86
C VAL A 284 9.77 -10.69 -4.33
N GLY A 285 9.35 -11.61 -5.17
CA GLY A 285 9.34 -11.43 -6.64
C GLY A 285 10.66 -11.74 -7.33
N ARG A 286 11.74 -12.07 -6.55
CA ARG A 286 13.04 -12.48 -7.05
C ARG A 286 13.45 -13.87 -6.56
N ASP A 287 13.55 -14.06 -5.25
CA ASP A 287 14.00 -15.30 -4.61
C ASP A 287 12.84 -16.07 -3.94
N SER A 288 11.71 -15.39 -3.76
CA SER A 288 10.44 -15.94 -3.29
C SER A 288 9.30 -15.24 -4.00
N PHE A 289 8.13 -15.89 -4.08
CA PHE A 289 7.03 -15.39 -4.90
C PHE A 289 5.71 -15.48 -4.13
N ILE A 290 4.83 -14.52 -4.40
CA ILE A 290 3.45 -14.56 -3.96
C ILE A 290 2.68 -15.43 -4.94
N ILE A 291 1.92 -16.37 -4.42
CA ILE A 291 0.98 -17.19 -5.20
C ILE A 291 -0.41 -17.10 -4.59
N GLU A 292 -1.41 -17.32 -5.40
CA GLU A 292 -2.79 -17.44 -4.94
C GLU A 292 -3.08 -18.90 -4.57
N ASP A 293 -3.68 -19.09 -3.39
CA ASP A 293 -4.30 -20.36 -3.02
C ASP A 293 -5.70 -20.45 -3.64
N GLU A 294 -6.08 -21.60 -4.18
CA GLU A 294 -7.41 -21.81 -4.80
C GLU A 294 -8.56 -21.50 -3.82
N SER A 295 -8.33 -21.62 -2.53
CA SER A 295 -9.30 -21.26 -1.50
C SER A 295 -9.58 -19.75 -1.37
N ILE A 296 -8.73 -18.86 -1.90
CA ILE A 296 -8.96 -17.40 -1.93
C ILE A 296 -10.09 -17.02 -2.88
N ALA A 297 -10.32 -17.80 -3.94
CA ALA A 297 -11.41 -17.54 -4.88
C ALA A 297 -12.78 -17.51 -4.20
N GLU A 298 -12.99 -18.28 -3.13
CA GLU A 298 -14.23 -18.24 -2.34
C GLU A 298 -14.33 -17.05 -1.40
N LEU A 299 -13.21 -16.58 -0.82
CA LEU A 299 -13.19 -15.39 0.05
C LEU A 299 -13.50 -14.10 -0.69
N ARG A 300 -13.21 -14.04 -2.00
CA ARG A 300 -13.55 -12.89 -2.85
C ARG A 300 -15.04 -12.57 -2.85
N LYS A 301 -15.89 -13.55 -2.58
CA LYS A 301 -17.35 -13.37 -2.49
C LYS A 301 -17.82 -12.64 -1.22
N HIS A 302 -16.99 -12.55 -0.19
CA HIS A 302 -17.40 -12.11 1.14
C HIS A 302 -16.79 -10.80 1.64
N ASN A 303 -16.10 -10.00 0.83
CA ASN A 303 -15.48 -8.71 1.22
C ASN A 303 -14.50 -8.77 2.42
N ASP A 304 -14.16 -9.94 2.93
CA ASP A 304 -13.23 -10.15 4.06
C ASP A 304 -11.78 -10.10 3.57
N TYR A 305 -11.38 -8.92 3.17
CA TYR A 305 -10.11 -8.65 2.51
C TYR A 305 -8.92 -8.45 3.46
N ASP A 306 -9.15 -8.38 4.75
CA ASP A 306 -8.12 -8.05 5.74
C ASP A 306 -7.35 -9.30 6.24
N LYS A 307 -7.72 -10.50 5.76
CA LYS A 307 -7.11 -11.77 6.18
C LYS A 307 -6.37 -12.45 5.02
N ILE A 308 -5.35 -11.78 4.50
CA ILE A 308 -4.41 -12.43 3.60
C ILE A 308 -3.22 -12.90 4.43
N SER A 309 -3.12 -14.19 4.69
CA SER A 309 -1.92 -14.75 5.31
C SER A 309 -0.94 -15.22 4.24
N LEU A 310 0.34 -14.97 4.47
CA LEU A 310 1.43 -15.45 3.64
C LEU A 310 2.02 -16.69 4.29
N ILE A 311 2.02 -17.80 3.56
CA ILE A 311 2.63 -19.03 4.03
C ILE A 311 3.86 -19.32 3.17
N LYS A 312 5.01 -19.53 3.78
CA LYS A 312 6.18 -20.15 3.14
C LYS A 312 5.91 -21.63 2.96
N GLY A 313 6.03 -22.15 1.74
CA GLY A 313 5.85 -23.57 1.48
C GLY A 313 6.57 -24.04 0.24
N ASP A 314 6.89 -25.34 0.18
CA ASP A 314 7.28 -26.01 -1.05
C ASP A 314 6.05 -26.40 -1.89
N ALA A 315 6.26 -26.82 -3.16
CA ALA A 315 5.18 -27.17 -4.08
C ALA A 315 4.27 -28.30 -3.54
N ALA A 316 4.82 -29.23 -2.75
CA ALA A 316 4.06 -30.32 -2.16
C ALA A 316 3.17 -29.83 -1.00
N ALA A 317 3.68 -28.94 -0.17
CA ALA A 317 2.92 -28.30 0.90
C ALA A 317 1.74 -27.49 0.36
N ILE A 318 1.93 -26.81 -0.79
CA ILE A 318 0.90 -25.99 -1.44
C ILE A 318 -0.28 -26.85 -1.92
N LYS A 319 -0.02 -28.05 -2.49
CA LYS A 319 -1.06 -28.98 -2.95
C LYS A 319 -1.96 -29.51 -1.82
N ASN A 320 -1.43 -29.62 -0.62
CA ASN A 320 -2.10 -30.26 0.51
C ASN A 320 -2.72 -29.28 1.52
N GLN A 321 -2.53 -27.97 1.33
CA GLN A 321 -3.07 -26.98 2.26
C GLN A 321 -4.42 -26.44 1.79
N THR A 322 -5.37 -26.50 2.70
CA THR A 322 -6.72 -25.93 2.55
C THR A 322 -6.83 -24.47 3.01
N SER A 323 -5.69 -23.79 3.29
CA SER A 323 -5.71 -22.43 3.82
C SER A 323 -6.06 -21.40 2.74
N LYS A 324 -6.83 -20.40 3.14
CA LYS A 324 -7.47 -19.40 2.28
C LYS A 324 -6.60 -18.15 2.07
N SER A 325 -5.30 -18.29 1.83
CA SER A 325 -4.35 -17.16 1.87
C SER A 325 -3.43 -17.12 0.66
N LEU A 326 -2.93 -15.93 0.34
CA LEU A 326 -1.78 -15.76 -0.54
C LEU A 326 -0.55 -16.37 0.12
N ARG A 327 0.33 -16.98 -0.67
CA ARG A 327 1.52 -17.65 -0.17
C ARG A 327 2.78 -17.06 -0.73
N LEU A 328 3.81 -17.03 0.10
CA LEU A 328 5.17 -16.74 -0.32
C LEU A 328 5.89 -18.07 -0.56
N ILE A 329 6.41 -18.27 -1.77
CA ILE A 329 7.15 -19.45 -2.18
C ILE A 329 8.53 -19.09 -2.72
N ASP A 330 9.45 -20.05 -2.68
CA ASP A 330 10.76 -19.87 -3.31
C ASP A 330 10.70 -19.99 -4.84
N THR A 331 11.78 -19.56 -5.50
CA THR A 331 11.88 -19.50 -6.97
C THR A 331 11.70 -20.88 -7.63
N LYS A 332 12.18 -21.95 -6.99
CA LYS A 332 12.10 -23.30 -7.54
C LYS A 332 10.64 -23.77 -7.56
N THR A 333 9.96 -23.62 -6.42
CA THR A 333 8.56 -23.99 -6.27
C THR A 333 7.67 -23.23 -7.24
N PHE A 334 7.95 -21.93 -7.47
CA PHE A 334 7.20 -21.13 -8.43
C PHE A 334 7.35 -21.65 -9.88
N LYS A 335 8.55 -22.03 -10.30
CA LYS A 335 8.79 -22.62 -11.62
C LYS A 335 8.04 -23.94 -11.79
N ASP A 336 8.10 -24.81 -10.79
CA ASP A 336 7.40 -26.10 -10.80
C ASP A 336 5.88 -25.92 -10.94
N ILE A 337 5.32 -24.89 -10.30
CA ILE A 337 3.89 -24.54 -10.41
C ILE A 337 3.55 -24.01 -11.81
N LEU A 338 4.36 -23.14 -12.37
CA LEU A 338 4.14 -22.60 -13.73
C LEU A 338 4.19 -23.69 -14.80
N GLU A 339 5.08 -24.68 -14.66
CA GLU A 339 5.15 -25.83 -15.56
C GLU A 339 3.93 -26.75 -15.43
N PHE A 340 3.32 -26.79 -14.25
CA PHE A 340 2.13 -27.62 -14.01
C PHE A 340 0.82 -26.97 -14.48
N VAL A 341 0.79 -25.66 -14.59
CA VAL A 341 -0.41 -24.86 -14.98
C VAL A 341 -0.46 -24.63 -16.49
N ARG A 342 0.66 -24.82 -17.20
CA ARG A 342 0.73 -24.86 -18.67
C ARG A 342 0.36 -26.24 -19.22
#